data_430e8003e235b94028ab42280b7d5a9f
#
_entry.id   430e8003e235b94028ab42280b7d5a9f
#
_cell.length_a   1.000
_cell.length_b   1.000
_cell.length_c   1.000
_cell.angle_alpha   90.00
_cell.angle_beta   90.00
_cell.angle_gamma   90.00
#
_symmetry.space_group_name_H-M   'P 1'
#
loop_
_entity.id
_entity.type
_entity.pdbx_description
1 polymer ?
#
loop_
_entity_poly.entity_id
_entity_poly.type
_entity_poly.pdbx_seq_one_letter_code
_entity_poly.pdbx_strand_id
1 'polypeptide(L)'
;MGFSCSRVLHGRFLVTETSTGTDWAAWQESWDRQQEWYMPDREERFRVMLDMVEAVVGPRPRVLDLACGTGSITDRILKRFPEATSTGVDLDPALLAIARGHFDGDERVTFVTADLKDPDWAGQLPYESYDAVLTATALHWLHTEPLTALYRRIGGLVRDGGVFMNADHMIDTETPRINAAERAHRHAAMDRAKAAGALDWADWWALAAKDPVLAGPTAERYTIYGEHADGDMPSVRWHVETLREAGFGEARAVWASPSDSLVLAVK
;
A
#
# COMPACT_ATOMS: atom_id res chain seq x y z
N MET A 1 -9.30 78.28 -2.63
CA MET A 1 -9.55 77.44 -3.81
C MET A 1 -8.41 76.45 -3.90
N GLY A 2 -8.60 75.26 -3.39
CA GLY A 2 -7.56 74.21 -3.35
C GLY A 2 -8.07 72.99 -4.12
N PHE A 3 -7.36 72.62 -5.17
CA PHE A 3 -7.60 71.38 -5.91
C PHE A 3 -6.80 70.23 -5.28
N SER A 4 -7.53 69.28 -4.74
CA SER A 4 -6.95 68.02 -4.27
C SER A 4 -6.71 67.08 -5.47
N CYS A 5 -5.47 66.62 -5.62
CA CYS A 5 -5.06 65.67 -6.65
C CYS A 5 -5.06 64.27 -6.03
N SER A 6 -6.10 63.48 -6.36
CA SER A 6 -6.17 62.04 -5.94
C SER A 6 -5.19 61.22 -6.76
N ARG A 7 -4.21 60.58 -6.10
CA ARG A 7 -3.35 59.55 -6.67
C ARG A 7 -4.12 58.24 -6.75
N VAL A 8 -4.34 57.74 -7.94
CA VAL A 8 -4.80 56.37 -8.22
C VAL A 8 -3.60 55.42 -8.05
N LEU A 9 -3.64 54.62 -7.00
CA LEU A 9 -2.72 53.49 -6.79
C LEU A 9 -3.13 52.33 -7.69
N HIS A 10 -2.34 52.06 -8.74
CA HIS A 10 -2.47 50.81 -9.49
C HIS A 10 -1.88 49.67 -8.66
N GLY A 11 -2.76 48.92 -8.02
CA GLY A 11 -2.40 47.65 -7.40
C GLY A 11 -1.99 46.66 -8.50
N ARG A 12 -0.71 46.34 -8.57
CA ARG A 12 -0.22 45.15 -9.28
C ARG A 12 -0.69 43.95 -8.49
N PHE A 13 -1.68 43.24 -9.00
CA PHE A 13 -1.96 41.86 -8.61
C PHE A 13 -0.73 41.04 -9.04
N LEU A 14 0.06 40.60 -8.05
CA LEU A 14 1.02 39.52 -8.22
C LEU A 14 0.18 38.27 -8.47
N VAL A 15 0.10 37.84 -9.72
CA VAL A 15 -0.34 36.49 -10.08
C VAL A 15 0.76 35.59 -9.53
N THR A 16 0.49 34.93 -8.42
CA THR A 16 1.31 33.80 -7.97
C THR A 16 1.27 32.78 -9.09
N GLU A 17 2.40 32.51 -9.72
CA GLU A 17 2.57 31.40 -10.63
C GLU A 17 2.16 30.14 -9.87
N THR A 18 1.02 29.55 -10.25
CA THR A 18 0.62 28.23 -9.81
C THR A 18 1.69 27.27 -10.33
N SER A 19 2.34 26.56 -9.42
CA SER A 19 3.24 25.46 -9.72
C SER A 19 2.61 24.57 -10.81
N THR A 20 3.27 24.45 -11.96
CA THR A 20 2.83 23.62 -13.08
C THR A 20 3.17 22.14 -12.87
N GLY A 21 3.49 21.72 -11.65
CA GLY A 21 3.82 20.35 -11.27
C GLY A 21 2.60 19.56 -10.85
N THR A 22 2.64 18.26 -11.08
CA THR A 22 1.64 17.30 -10.58
C THR A 22 1.62 17.33 -9.05
N ASP A 23 0.42 17.41 -8.46
CA ASP A 23 0.26 17.34 -7.00
C ASP A 23 0.25 15.87 -6.55
N TRP A 24 1.45 15.34 -6.34
CA TRP A 24 1.67 13.96 -5.94
C TRP A 24 1.09 13.65 -4.55
N ALA A 25 1.09 14.63 -3.64
CA ALA A 25 0.50 14.48 -2.32
C ALA A 25 -1.02 14.29 -2.42
N ALA A 26 -1.70 15.07 -3.27
CA ALA A 26 -3.13 14.90 -3.53
C ALA A 26 -3.46 13.53 -4.17
N TRP A 27 -2.61 13.02 -5.08
CA TRP A 27 -2.75 11.68 -5.64
C TRP A 27 -2.59 10.59 -4.58
N GLN A 28 -1.56 10.70 -3.72
CA GLN A 28 -1.36 9.80 -2.59
C GLN A 28 -2.56 9.77 -1.65
N GLU A 29 -3.06 10.94 -1.22
CA GLU A 29 -4.24 11.06 -0.37
C GLU A 29 -5.51 10.50 -1.03
N SER A 30 -5.67 10.72 -2.34
CA SER A 30 -6.84 10.22 -3.07
C SER A 30 -6.83 8.69 -3.14
N TRP A 31 -5.64 8.08 -3.32
CA TRP A 31 -5.46 6.63 -3.25
C TRP A 31 -5.80 6.09 -1.87
N ASP A 32 -5.27 6.69 -0.81
CA ASP A 32 -5.54 6.25 0.56
C ASP A 32 -7.04 6.30 0.89
N ARG A 33 -7.73 7.39 0.52
CA ARG A 33 -9.21 7.50 0.70
C ARG A 33 -9.97 6.44 -0.10
N GLN A 34 -9.56 6.15 -1.32
CA GLN A 34 -10.19 5.13 -2.14
C GLN A 34 -9.97 3.72 -1.56
N GLN A 35 -8.79 3.45 -0.99
CA GLN A 35 -8.47 2.17 -0.35
C GLN A 35 -9.25 1.96 0.95
N GLU A 36 -9.53 2.99 1.75
CA GLU A 36 -10.37 2.91 2.95
C GLU A 36 -11.77 2.39 2.63
N TRP A 37 -12.26 2.63 1.43
CA TRP A 37 -13.56 2.15 0.99
C TRP A 37 -13.63 0.62 0.89
N TYR A 38 -12.54 -0.01 0.46
CA TYR A 38 -12.41 -1.47 0.42
C TYR A 38 -12.03 -2.06 1.77
N MET A 39 -11.33 -1.29 2.58
CA MET A 39 -10.74 -1.70 3.84
C MET A 39 -11.00 -0.66 4.93
N PRO A 40 -12.20 -0.62 5.53
CA PRO A 40 -12.61 0.42 6.49
C PRO A 40 -11.66 0.57 7.69
N ASP A 41 -11.02 -0.52 8.13
CA ASP A 41 -10.12 -0.52 9.28
C ASP A 41 -8.63 -0.41 8.87
N ARG A 42 -8.34 0.17 7.70
CA ARG A 42 -6.99 0.21 7.12
C ARG A 42 -5.97 0.90 8.04
N GLU A 43 -6.31 2.04 8.62
CA GLU A 43 -5.42 2.76 9.51
C GLU A 43 -5.20 2.01 10.83
N GLU A 44 -6.20 1.31 11.36
CA GLU A 44 -6.04 0.48 12.55
C GLU A 44 -5.09 -0.69 12.29
N ARG A 45 -5.16 -1.33 11.14
CA ARG A 45 -4.20 -2.38 10.74
C ARG A 45 -2.78 -1.84 10.62
N PHE A 46 -2.60 -0.66 10.02
CA PHE A 46 -1.30 0.01 9.95
C PHE A 46 -0.78 0.37 11.34
N ARG A 47 -1.64 0.88 12.23
CA ARG A 47 -1.26 1.16 13.61
C ARG A 47 -0.73 -0.09 14.31
N VAL A 48 -1.46 -1.22 14.24
CA VAL A 48 -1.02 -2.49 14.83
C VAL A 48 0.29 -2.97 14.20
N MET A 49 0.43 -2.86 12.86
CA MET A 49 1.66 -3.20 12.14
C MET A 49 2.85 -2.40 12.65
N LEU A 50 2.73 -1.08 12.77
CA LEU A 50 3.79 -0.20 13.25
C LEU A 50 4.14 -0.45 14.71
N ASP A 51 3.15 -0.67 15.57
CA ASP A 51 3.36 -0.99 16.99
C ASP A 51 4.15 -2.30 17.13
N MET A 52 3.89 -3.30 16.29
CA MET A 52 4.63 -4.56 16.29
C MET A 52 6.04 -4.43 15.70
N VAL A 53 6.25 -3.59 14.69
CA VAL A 53 7.61 -3.25 14.21
C VAL A 53 8.41 -2.61 15.34
N GLU A 54 7.84 -1.62 16.03
CA GLU A 54 8.51 -0.94 17.14
C GLU A 54 8.86 -1.92 18.28
N ALA A 55 7.92 -2.79 18.64
CA ALA A 55 8.07 -3.74 19.75
C ALA A 55 9.13 -4.82 19.49
N VAL A 56 9.23 -5.33 18.25
CA VAL A 56 10.09 -6.46 17.93
C VAL A 56 11.43 -6.01 17.35
N VAL A 57 11.41 -5.00 16.47
CA VAL A 57 12.57 -4.54 15.71
C VAL A 57 13.19 -3.28 16.33
N GLY A 58 12.37 -2.37 16.85
CA GLY A 58 12.80 -1.11 17.43
C GLY A 58 12.63 0.10 16.49
N PRO A 59 13.20 1.28 16.85
CA PRO A 59 12.83 2.56 16.26
C PRO A 59 13.55 2.90 14.93
N ARG A 60 14.45 2.08 14.45
CA ARG A 60 15.24 2.33 13.22
C ARG A 60 15.21 1.16 12.25
N PRO A 61 14.01 0.72 11.83
CA PRO A 61 13.90 -0.44 10.96
C PRO A 61 14.37 -0.13 9.53
N ARG A 62 15.05 -1.09 8.91
CA ARG A 62 15.16 -1.19 7.46
C ARG A 62 13.97 -2.00 6.96
N VAL A 63 13.07 -1.36 6.23
CA VAL A 63 11.79 -1.95 5.81
C VAL A 63 11.81 -2.31 4.33
N LEU A 64 11.21 -3.46 4.00
CA LEU A 64 10.80 -3.81 2.65
C LEU A 64 9.26 -3.73 2.58
N ASP A 65 8.74 -2.80 1.80
CA ASP A 65 7.32 -2.59 1.53
C ASP A 65 6.98 -3.34 0.23
N LEU A 66 6.39 -4.54 0.35
CA LEU A 66 6.09 -5.44 -0.77
C LEU A 66 4.73 -5.14 -1.38
N ALA A 67 4.69 -5.03 -2.71
CA ALA A 67 3.55 -4.54 -3.46
C ALA A 67 3.09 -3.20 -2.87
N CYS A 68 4.05 -2.27 -2.82
CA CYS A 68 3.94 -1.02 -2.06
C CYS A 68 2.90 -0.05 -2.63
N GLY A 69 2.47 -0.24 -3.88
CA GLY A 69 1.57 0.66 -4.57
C GLY A 69 2.10 2.09 -4.60
N THR A 70 1.37 3.02 -4.02
CA THR A 70 1.76 4.42 -3.88
C THR A 70 2.70 4.68 -2.68
N GLY A 71 3.13 3.63 -1.95
CA GLY A 71 3.98 3.75 -0.78
C GLY A 71 3.23 4.09 0.51
N SER A 72 1.98 3.68 0.65
CA SER A 72 1.16 4.01 1.83
C SER A 72 1.74 3.48 3.15
N ILE A 73 2.33 2.27 3.17
CA ILE A 73 3.03 1.74 4.35
C ILE A 73 4.31 2.53 4.59
N THR A 74 5.09 2.76 3.53
CA THR A 74 6.33 3.57 3.58
C THR A 74 6.08 4.94 4.20
N ASP A 75 5.01 5.66 3.80
CA ASP A 75 4.66 6.97 4.36
C ASP A 75 4.45 6.90 5.89
N ARG A 76 3.73 5.90 6.36
CA ARG A 76 3.45 5.72 7.80
C ARG A 76 4.68 5.27 8.58
N ILE A 77 5.53 4.43 7.99
CA ILE A 77 6.84 4.03 8.57
C ILE A 77 7.72 5.26 8.79
N LEU A 78 7.90 6.11 7.78
CA LEU A 78 8.78 7.26 7.86
C LEU A 78 8.26 8.37 8.79
N LYS A 79 6.92 8.47 8.94
CA LYS A 79 6.29 9.36 9.92
C LYS A 79 6.49 8.87 11.35
N ARG A 80 6.38 7.56 11.59
CA ARG A 80 6.53 6.95 12.91
C ARG A 80 8.00 6.80 13.33
N PHE A 81 8.88 6.46 12.37
CA PHE A 81 10.28 6.16 12.58
C PHE A 81 11.16 7.08 11.69
N PRO A 82 11.54 8.26 12.16
CA PRO A 82 12.28 9.23 11.35
C PRO A 82 13.64 8.74 10.82
N GLU A 83 14.26 7.77 11.50
CA GLU A 83 15.54 7.16 11.10
C GLU A 83 15.37 5.83 10.33
N ALA A 84 14.15 5.43 10.00
CA ALA A 84 13.90 4.25 9.19
C ALA A 84 14.32 4.47 7.73
N THR A 85 14.62 3.37 7.03
CA THR A 85 14.73 3.35 5.58
C THR A 85 13.71 2.38 4.99
N SER A 86 13.18 2.68 3.81
CA SER A 86 12.19 1.85 3.13
C SER A 86 12.60 1.55 1.70
N THR A 87 12.47 0.28 1.31
CA THR A 87 12.52 -0.15 -0.07
C THR A 87 11.12 -0.59 -0.48
N GLY A 88 10.47 0.15 -1.38
CA GLY A 88 9.18 -0.22 -1.95
C GLY A 88 9.37 -1.04 -3.22
N VAL A 89 8.66 -2.14 -3.35
CA VAL A 89 8.64 -2.98 -4.56
C VAL A 89 7.22 -3.08 -5.08
N ASP A 90 7.01 -2.76 -6.34
CA ASP A 90 5.74 -2.94 -7.03
C ASP A 90 5.95 -3.18 -8.52
N LEU A 91 4.95 -3.71 -9.20
CA LEU A 91 4.94 -3.87 -10.65
C LEU A 91 4.11 -2.78 -11.35
N ASP A 92 3.18 -2.14 -10.63
CA ASP A 92 2.23 -1.18 -11.19
C ASP A 92 2.91 0.16 -11.54
N PRO A 93 3.04 0.52 -12.82
CA PRO A 93 3.76 1.72 -13.23
C PRO A 93 3.05 3.01 -12.81
N ALA A 94 1.71 3.00 -12.72
CA ALA A 94 0.95 4.20 -12.32
C ALA A 94 1.05 4.46 -10.83
N LEU A 95 0.95 3.42 -10.00
CA LEU A 95 1.13 3.54 -8.55
C LEU A 95 2.56 3.92 -8.20
N LEU A 96 3.56 3.31 -8.85
CA LEU A 96 4.96 3.69 -8.68
C LEU A 96 5.28 5.10 -9.16
N ALA A 97 4.58 5.63 -10.18
CA ALA A 97 4.74 7.03 -10.58
C ALA A 97 4.29 7.99 -9.44
N ILE A 98 3.17 7.69 -8.79
CA ILE A 98 2.68 8.44 -7.62
C ILE A 98 3.69 8.31 -6.47
N ALA A 99 4.13 7.09 -6.15
CA ALA A 99 5.09 6.84 -5.09
C ALA A 99 6.39 7.64 -5.29
N ARG A 100 7.00 7.53 -6.47
CA ARG A 100 8.23 8.25 -6.80
C ARG A 100 8.07 9.76 -6.76
N GLY A 101 6.93 10.28 -7.21
CA GLY A 101 6.64 11.70 -7.14
C GLY A 101 6.38 12.20 -5.71
N HIS A 102 5.68 11.40 -4.89
CA HIS A 102 5.38 11.76 -3.50
C HIS A 102 6.63 11.77 -2.61
N PHE A 103 7.56 10.83 -2.82
CA PHE A 103 8.80 10.72 -2.05
C PHE A 103 10.02 11.35 -2.76
N ASP A 104 9.80 12.19 -3.79
CA ASP A 104 10.91 12.82 -4.51
C ASP A 104 11.82 13.60 -3.55
N GLY A 105 13.12 13.33 -3.62
CA GLY A 105 14.13 13.94 -2.75
C GLY A 105 14.25 13.32 -1.34
N ASP A 106 13.46 12.32 -0.95
CA ASP A 106 13.65 11.59 0.33
C ASP A 106 14.66 10.45 0.17
N GLU A 107 15.89 10.69 0.61
CA GLU A 107 16.99 9.71 0.51
C GLU A 107 16.77 8.41 1.33
N ARG A 108 15.77 8.39 2.22
CA ARG A 108 15.42 7.21 3.01
C ARG A 108 14.63 6.17 2.21
N VAL A 109 14.15 6.53 1.01
CA VAL A 109 13.24 5.70 0.21
C VAL A 109 13.87 5.29 -1.12
N THR A 110 13.70 4.02 -1.47
CA THR A 110 14.06 3.48 -2.78
C THR A 110 12.87 2.71 -3.35
N PHE A 111 12.52 2.92 -4.63
CA PHE A 111 11.48 2.14 -5.32
C PHE A 111 12.07 1.26 -6.41
N VAL A 112 11.76 -0.03 -6.36
CA VAL A 112 12.13 -1.06 -7.33
C VAL A 112 10.88 -1.49 -8.10
N THR A 113 10.97 -1.52 -9.44
CA THR A 113 9.90 -2.09 -10.27
C THR A 113 10.19 -3.57 -10.49
N ALA A 114 9.37 -4.47 -9.94
CA ALA A 114 9.55 -5.90 -10.10
C ALA A 114 8.25 -6.68 -9.95
N ASP A 115 8.13 -7.79 -10.68
CA ASP A 115 7.05 -8.77 -10.50
C ASP A 115 7.43 -9.75 -9.39
N LEU A 116 6.67 -9.80 -8.30
CA LEU A 116 6.91 -10.71 -7.18
C LEU A 116 6.77 -12.20 -7.57
N LYS A 117 6.21 -12.49 -8.75
CA LYS A 117 6.15 -13.85 -9.32
C LYS A 117 7.45 -14.24 -10.04
N ASP A 118 8.29 -13.28 -10.43
CA ASP A 118 9.60 -13.54 -11.01
C ASP A 118 10.51 -14.13 -9.90
N PRO A 119 11.11 -15.31 -10.06
CA PRO A 119 11.98 -15.91 -9.04
C PRO A 119 13.19 -15.04 -8.70
N ASP A 120 13.62 -14.16 -9.59
CA ASP A 120 14.83 -13.34 -9.44
C ASP A 120 14.55 -11.90 -8.98
N TRP A 121 13.30 -11.55 -8.68
CA TRP A 121 12.92 -10.18 -8.26
C TRP A 121 13.76 -9.66 -7.10
N ALA A 122 14.10 -10.52 -6.14
CA ALA A 122 14.87 -10.13 -4.95
C ALA A 122 16.33 -9.73 -5.27
N GLY A 123 16.87 -10.17 -6.41
CA GLY A 123 18.20 -9.78 -6.88
C GLY A 123 18.30 -8.31 -7.29
N GLN A 124 17.16 -7.61 -7.44
CA GLN A 124 17.11 -6.19 -7.76
C GLN A 124 17.08 -5.29 -6.51
N LEU A 125 16.98 -5.87 -5.31
CA LEU A 125 16.92 -5.14 -4.06
C LEU A 125 18.26 -4.53 -3.68
N PRO A 126 18.28 -3.34 -3.05
CA PRO A 126 19.52 -2.68 -2.61
C PRO A 126 20.15 -3.36 -1.39
N TYR A 127 19.43 -4.22 -0.68
CA TYR A 127 19.91 -4.91 0.52
C TYR A 127 19.60 -6.40 0.48
N GLU A 128 20.50 -7.21 1.03
CA GLU A 128 20.33 -8.67 1.15
C GLU A 128 19.37 -9.08 2.27
N SER A 129 19.15 -8.20 3.27
CA SER A 129 18.25 -8.46 4.39
C SER A 129 17.58 -7.21 4.92
N TYR A 130 16.42 -7.43 5.55
CA TYR A 130 15.56 -6.40 6.11
C TYR A 130 15.16 -6.74 7.55
N ASP A 131 14.92 -5.71 8.36
CA ASP A 131 14.41 -5.85 9.72
C ASP A 131 12.93 -6.18 9.73
N ALA A 132 12.18 -5.58 8.81
CA ALA A 132 10.75 -5.82 8.63
C ALA A 132 10.40 -5.90 7.14
N VAL A 133 9.60 -6.90 6.77
CA VAL A 133 8.99 -7.01 5.45
C VAL A 133 7.48 -6.88 5.65
N LEU A 134 6.88 -5.89 5.01
CA LEU A 134 5.49 -5.49 5.23
C LEU A 134 4.72 -5.50 3.92
N THR A 135 3.45 -5.86 3.97
CA THR A 135 2.55 -5.78 2.82
C THR A 135 1.10 -5.61 3.27
N ALA A 136 0.29 -4.95 2.47
CA ALA A 136 -1.13 -4.79 2.76
C ALA A 136 -1.97 -4.78 1.48
N THR A 137 -3.07 -5.55 1.48
CA THR A 137 -4.08 -5.56 0.39
C THR A 137 -3.49 -5.87 -0.98
N ALA A 138 -2.59 -6.84 -1.04
CA ALA A 138 -1.85 -7.12 -2.26
C ALA A 138 -1.70 -8.62 -2.56
N LEU A 139 -1.39 -9.44 -1.56
CA LEU A 139 -1.04 -10.83 -1.81
C LEU A 139 -2.24 -11.73 -2.13
N HIS A 140 -3.47 -11.25 -1.89
CA HIS A 140 -4.70 -11.93 -2.33
C HIS A 140 -4.82 -12.05 -3.87
N TRP A 141 -3.98 -11.32 -4.63
CA TRP A 141 -3.89 -11.46 -6.09
C TRP A 141 -3.11 -12.70 -6.53
N LEU A 142 -2.43 -13.37 -5.59
CA LEU A 142 -1.64 -14.57 -5.87
C LEU A 142 -2.41 -15.83 -5.52
N HIS A 143 -2.27 -16.85 -6.36
CA HIS A 143 -2.67 -18.21 -5.99
C HIS A 143 -1.73 -18.79 -4.94
N THR A 144 -2.15 -19.84 -4.24
CA THR A 144 -1.41 -20.45 -3.12
C THR A 144 -0.01 -20.94 -3.51
N GLU A 145 0.19 -21.44 -4.72
CA GLU A 145 1.51 -21.93 -5.17
C GLU A 145 2.55 -20.80 -5.29
N PRO A 146 2.32 -19.70 -6.09
CA PRO A 146 3.24 -18.57 -6.12
C PRO A 146 3.35 -17.85 -4.77
N LEU A 147 2.29 -17.79 -3.98
CA LEU A 147 2.33 -17.20 -2.64
C LEU A 147 3.22 -18.00 -1.69
N THR A 148 3.19 -19.34 -1.76
CA THR A 148 4.09 -20.21 -0.99
C THR A 148 5.56 -19.98 -1.39
N ALA A 149 5.84 -19.84 -2.70
CA ALA A 149 7.18 -19.54 -3.18
C ALA A 149 7.67 -18.16 -2.69
N LEU A 150 6.78 -17.16 -2.73
CA LEU A 150 7.06 -15.83 -2.22
C LEU A 150 7.39 -15.85 -0.73
N TYR A 151 6.63 -16.58 0.11
CA TYR A 151 6.90 -16.66 1.55
C TYR A 151 8.27 -17.29 1.86
N ARG A 152 8.69 -18.31 1.08
CA ARG A 152 10.05 -18.87 1.21
C ARG A 152 11.13 -17.84 0.86
N ARG A 153 10.91 -17.04 -0.19
CA ARG A 153 11.82 -15.96 -0.55
C ARG A 153 11.88 -14.88 0.54
N ILE A 154 10.74 -14.46 1.08
CA ILE A 154 10.65 -13.51 2.19
C ILE A 154 11.38 -14.04 3.43
N GLY A 155 11.25 -15.34 3.74
CA GLY A 155 11.99 -15.98 4.82
C GLY A 155 13.52 -15.83 4.67
N GLY A 156 14.03 -15.79 3.44
CA GLY A 156 15.45 -15.52 3.16
C GLY A 156 15.84 -14.04 3.32
N LEU A 157 14.89 -13.11 3.14
CA LEU A 157 15.14 -11.66 3.19
C LEU A 157 14.96 -11.06 4.58
N VAL A 158 14.15 -11.66 5.45
CA VAL A 158 14.01 -11.21 6.84
C VAL A 158 15.22 -11.68 7.63
N ARG A 159 15.90 -10.78 8.35
CA ARG A 159 17.01 -11.16 9.23
C ARG A 159 16.53 -11.95 10.46
N ASP A 160 17.42 -12.61 11.17
CA ASP A 160 17.10 -13.25 12.44
C ASP A 160 16.57 -12.22 13.45
N GLY A 161 15.47 -12.55 14.12
CA GLY A 161 14.73 -11.65 14.99
C GLY A 161 13.95 -10.53 14.27
N GLY A 162 13.93 -10.54 12.94
CA GLY A 162 13.11 -9.65 12.13
C GLY A 162 11.68 -10.15 11.95
N VAL A 163 10.84 -9.35 11.31
CA VAL A 163 9.41 -9.63 11.17
C VAL A 163 8.96 -9.63 9.71
N PHE A 164 7.96 -10.46 9.41
CA PHE A 164 7.09 -10.32 8.23
C PHE A 164 5.67 -10.06 8.69
N MET A 165 4.98 -9.13 8.02
CA MET A 165 3.54 -8.89 8.25
C MET A 165 2.78 -8.74 6.94
N ASN A 166 1.62 -9.42 6.90
CA ASN A 166 0.65 -9.34 5.80
C ASN A 166 -0.73 -8.97 6.35
N ALA A 167 -1.22 -7.79 5.96
CA ALA A 167 -2.58 -7.32 6.27
C ALA A 167 -3.46 -7.49 5.02
N ASP A 168 -4.28 -8.54 4.97
CA ASP A 168 -4.98 -8.88 3.74
C ASP A 168 -6.34 -9.55 3.97
N HIS A 169 -7.05 -9.83 2.89
CA HIS A 169 -8.24 -10.68 2.88
C HIS A 169 -7.84 -12.13 3.19
N MET A 170 -8.38 -12.67 4.28
CA MET A 170 -8.08 -14.02 4.76
C MET A 170 -9.39 -14.70 5.18
N ILE A 171 -10.09 -15.27 4.22
CA ILE A 171 -11.45 -15.76 4.39
C ILE A 171 -11.44 -17.18 4.96
N ASP A 172 -12.16 -17.39 6.07
CA ASP A 172 -12.44 -18.74 6.58
C ASP A 172 -13.62 -19.37 5.83
N THR A 173 -13.32 -20.31 4.94
CA THR A 173 -14.33 -21.01 4.13
C THR A 173 -15.23 -21.94 4.92
N GLU A 174 -14.89 -22.27 6.17
CA GLU A 174 -15.70 -23.11 7.04
C GLU A 174 -16.90 -22.34 7.66
N THR A 175 -16.96 -21.01 7.47
CA THR A 175 -18.00 -20.14 8.03
C THR A 175 -18.85 -19.42 6.96
N PRO A 176 -19.50 -20.15 6.01
CA PRO A 176 -20.12 -19.53 4.83
C PRO A 176 -21.28 -18.58 5.16
N ARG A 177 -22.00 -18.81 6.27
CA ARG A 177 -23.11 -17.93 6.70
C ARG A 177 -22.60 -16.60 7.24
N ILE A 178 -21.50 -16.61 8.00
CA ILE A 178 -20.85 -15.38 8.51
C ILE A 178 -20.31 -14.59 7.32
N ASN A 179 -19.59 -15.26 6.41
CA ASN A 179 -19.03 -14.65 5.22
C ASN A 179 -20.10 -14.01 4.31
N ALA A 180 -21.26 -14.68 4.16
CA ALA A 180 -22.36 -14.14 3.38
C ALA A 180 -22.99 -12.89 4.02
N ALA A 181 -23.16 -12.89 5.35
CA ALA A 181 -23.73 -11.77 6.09
C ALA A 181 -22.78 -10.57 6.08
N GLU A 182 -21.48 -10.80 6.26
CA GLU A 182 -20.43 -9.76 6.18
C GLU A 182 -20.40 -9.12 4.78
N ARG A 183 -20.32 -9.93 3.71
CA ARG A 183 -20.34 -9.40 2.33
C ARG A 183 -21.57 -8.57 2.05
N ALA A 184 -22.77 -9.02 2.45
CA ALA A 184 -23.99 -8.27 2.24
C ALA A 184 -23.96 -6.92 2.99
N HIS A 185 -23.45 -6.91 4.22
CA HIS A 185 -23.30 -5.69 5.01
C HIS A 185 -22.31 -4.72 4.38
N ARG A 186 -21.15 -5.22 3.96
CA ARG A 186 -20.09 -4.43 3.29
C ARG A 186 -20.58 -3.84 1.96
N HIS A 187 -21.21 -4.64 1.09
CA HIS A 187 -21.77 -4.14 -0.17
C HIS A 187 -22.78 -3.01 0.08
N ALA A 188 -23.69 -3.18 1.05
CA ALA A 188 -24.64 -2.13 1.38
C ALA A 188 -23.96 -0.84 1.92
N ALA A 189 -22.83 -0.95 2.61
CA ALA A 189 -22.04 0.20 3.05
C ALA A 189 -21.35 0.88 1.85
N MET A 190 -20.78 0.10 0.94
CA MET A 190 -20.17 0.57 -0.30
C MET A 190 -21.18 1.31 -1.18
N ASP A 191 -22.38 0.76 -1.38
CA ASP A 191 -23.46 1.40 -2.15
C ASP A 191 -23.83 2.76 -1.56
N ARG A 192 -23.94 2.85 -0.22
CA ARG A 192 -24.21 4.13 0.45
C ARG A 192 -23.09 5.14 0.27
N ALA A 193 -21.83 4.71 0.37
CA ALA A 193 -20.67 5.59 0.17
C ALA A 193 -20.60 6.08 -1.27
N LYS A 194 -20.86 5.23 -2.25
CA LYS A 194 -20.92 5.60 -3.67
C LYS A 194 -22.05 6.61 -3.93
N ALA A 195 -23.23 6.39 -3.36
CA ALA A 195 -24.34 7.32 -3.46
C ALA A 195 -24.03 8.69 -2.81
N ALA A 196 -23.11 8.72 -1.84
CA ALA A 196 -22.60 9.95 -1.21
C ALA A 196 -21.41 10.58 -1.97
N GLY A 197 -21.00 10.03 -3.12
CA GLY A 197 -19.97 10.59 -3.99
C GLY A 197 -18.55 10.03 -3.74
N ALA A 198 -18.39 8.94 -3.00
CA ALA A 198 -17.10 8.27 -2.88
C ALA A 198 -16.73 7.63 -4.22
N LEU A 199 -15.46 7.75 -4.61
CA LEU A 199 -14.93 7.14 -5.82
C LEU A 199 -14.70 5.64 -5.57
N ASP A 200 -15.28 4.80 -6.41
CA ASP A 200 -14.90 3.39 -6.43
C ASP A 200 -13.59 3.16 -7.21
N TRP A 201 -13.17 1.91 -7.29
CA TRP A 201 -11.96 1.52 -8.01
C TRP A 201 -11.96 1.97 -9.47
N ALA A 202 -13.06 1.73 -10.19
CA ALA A 202 -13.17 2.09 -11.60
C ALA A 202 -13.18 3.60 -11.81
N ASP A 203 -13.88 4.34 -10.96
CA ASP A 203 -13.94 5.81 -10.99
C ASP A 203 -12.55 6.42 -10.75
N TRP A 204 -11.80 5.89 -9.78
CA TRP A 204 -10.44 6.38 -9.48
C TRP A 204 -9.48 6.15 -10.66
N TRP A 205 -9.49 4.95 -11.24
CA TRP A 205 -8.66 4.64 -12.41
C TRP A 205 -9.06 5.44 -13.64
N ALA A 206 -10.36 5.74 -13.80
CA ALA A 206 -10.85 6.62 -14.87
C ALA A 206 -10.35 8.08 -14.72
N LEU A 207 -10.10 8.54 -13.48
CA LEU A 207 -9.44 9.82 -13.24
C LEU A 207 -7.94 9.75 -13.55
N ALA A 208 -7.24 8.73 -13.08
CA ALA A 208 -5.82 8.52 -13.37
C ALA A 208 -5.54 8.44 -14.88
N ALA A 209 -6.40 7.75 -15.64
CA ALA A 209 -6.30 7.64 -17.10
C ALA A 209 -6.49 8.98 -17.85
N LYS A 210 -7.07 10.00 -17.22
CA LYS A 210 -7.27 11.35 -17.79
C LYS A 210 -6.20 12.35 -17.34
N ASP A 211 -5.42 12.02 -16.31
CA ASP A 211 -4.35 12.89 -15.82
C ASP A 211 -3.20 12.92 -16.85
N PRO A 212 -2.66 14.10 -17.21
CA PRO A 212 -1.62 14.21 -18.23
C PRO A 212 -0.34 13.40 -17.94
N VAL A 213 -0.03 13.17 -16.66
CA VAL A 213 1.18 12.46 -16.22
C VAL A 213 0.90 10.97 -16.01
N LEU A 214 -0.27 10.62 -15.45
CA LEU A 214 -0.62 9.24 -15.14
C LEU A 214 -1.27 8.46 -16.30
N ALA A 215 -1.75 9.13 -17.35
CA ALA A 215 -2.42 8.48 -18.49
C ALA A 215 -1.56 7.39 -19.15
N GLY A 216 -0.27 7.67 -19.40
CA GLY A 216 0.66 6.71 -19.98
C GLY A 216 0.90 5.49 -19.08
N PRO A 217 1.36 5.70 -17.83
CA PRO A 217 1.52 4.62 -16.84
C PRO A 217 0.23 3.82 -16.60
N THR A 218 -0.94 4.47 -16.58
CA THR A 218 -2.23 3.78 -16.43
C THR A 218 -2.53 2.86 -17.62
N ALA A 219 -2.23 3.30 -18.85
CA ALA A 219 -2.39 2.45 -20.04
C ALA A 219 -1.44 1.24 -20.00
N GLU A 220 -0.19 1.43 -19.56
CA GLU A 220 0.78 0.35 -19.36
C GLU A 220 0.29 -0.66 -18.31
N ARG A 221 -0.24 -0.18 -17.19
CA ARG A 221 -0.86 -1.02 -16.17
C ARG A 221 -1.90 -1.97 -16.74
N TYR A 222 -2.82 -1.47 -17.57
CA TYR A 222 -3.83 -2.33 -18.19
C TYR A 222 -3.25 -3.37 -19.15
N THR A 223 -2.09 -3.11 -19.74
CA THR A 223 -1.36 -4.09 -20.54
C THR A 223 -0.74 -5.19 -19.67
N ILE A 224 -0.21 -4.83 -18.48
CA ILE A 224 0.43 -5.76 -17.54
C ILE A 224 -0.59 -6.70 -16.90
N TYR A 225 -1.68 -6.15 -16.36
CA TYR A 225 -2.62 -6.93 -15.54
C TYR A 225 -3.77 -7.55 -16.35
N GLY A 226 -4.11 -6.99 -17.52
CA GLY A 226 -5.27 -7.47 -18.30
C GLY A 226 -6.58 -7.34 -17.55
N GLU A 227 -7.43 -8.37 -17.66
CA GLU A 227 -8.61 -8.51 -16.81
C GLU A 227 -8.17 -9.01 -15.42
N HIS A 228 -8.54 -8.24 -14.39
CA HIS A 228 -8.21 -8.59 -13.01
C HIS A 228 -8.92 -9.88 -12.59
N ALA A 229 -8.17 -10.80 -12.00
CA ALA A 229 -8.68 -11.98 -11.33
C ALA A 229 -8.03 -12.11 -9.95
N ASP A 230 -8.86 -12.29 -8.91
CA ASP A 230 -8.38 -12.58 -7.57
C ASP A 230 -7.67 -13.94 -7.53
N GLY A 231 -6.72 -14.09 -6.61
CA GLY A 231 -6.10 -15.36 -6.26
C GLY A 231 -6.99 -16.21 -5.35
N ASP A 232 -6.36 -17.10 -4.57
CA ASP A 232 -7.10 -18.10 -3.77
C ASP A 232 -7.60 -17.58 -2.41
N MET A 233 -7.15 -16.41 -1.93
CA MET A 233 -7.49 -15.80 -0.62
C MET A 233 -7.49 -16.80 0.54
N PRO A 234 -6.37 -17.47 0.83
CA PRO A 234 -6.31 -18.51 1.83
C PRO A 234 -6.59 -18.00 3.24
N SER A 235 -7.03 -18.90 4.13
CA SER A 235 -7.37 -18.55 5.52
C SER A 235 -6.14 -18.17 6.35
N VAL A 236 -6.35 -17.49 7.48
CA VAL A 236 -5.31 -17.18 8.48
C VAL A 236 -4.50 -18.43 8.84
N ARG A 237 -5.16 -19.57 9.03
CA ARG A 237 -4.51 -20.82 9.37
C ARG A 237 -3.49 -21.23 8.30
N TRP A 238 -3.87 -21.17 7.03
CA TRP A 238 -2.96 -21.48 5.93
C TRP A 238 -1.74 -20.56 5.93
N HIS A 239 -1.94 -19.23 6.10
CA HIS A 239 -0.84 -18.28 6.16
C HIS A 239 0.13 -18.59 7.30
N VAL A 240 -0.39 -18.87 8.51
CA VAL A 240 0.42 -19.19 9.69
C VAL A 240 1.23 -20.47 9.48
N GLU A 241 0.63 -21.53 8.94
CA GLU A 241 1.29 -22.81 8.66
C GLU A 241 2.37 -22.62 7.59
N THR A 242 2.06 -21.98 6.47
CA THR A 242 2.98 -21.72 5.36
C THR A 242 4.17 -20.85 5.76
N LEU A 243 3.96 -19.84 6.61
CA LEU A 243 5.05 -18.99 7.12
C LEU A 243 6.02 -19.79 8.03
N ARG A 244 5.50 -20.67 8.87
CA ARG A 244 6.35 -21.57 9.66
C ARG A 244 7.19 -22.51 8.78
N GLU A 245 6.58 -23.06 7.73
CA GLU A 245 7.28 -23.87 6.72
C GLU A 245 8.32 -23.06 5.92
N ALA A 246 8.12 -21.75 5.78
CA ALA A 246 9.05 -20.82 5.16
C ALA A 246 10.23 -20.41 6.06
N GLY A 247 10.30 -20.95 7.31
CA GLY A 247 11.43 -20.76 8.23
C GLY A 247 11.22 -19.69 9.30
N PHE A 248 9.98 -19.19 9.50
CA PHE A 248 9.67 -18.33 10.63
C PHE A 248 9.44 -19.17 11.91
N GLY A 249 10.08 -18.77 13.01
CA GLY A 249 9.97 -19.48 14.29
C GLY A 249 8.58 -19.33 14.92
N GLU A 250 7.96 -18.18 14.76
CA GLU A 250 6.63 -17.89 15.29
C GLU A 250 5.77 -17.23 14.20
N ALA A 251 4.48 -17.57 14.15
CA ALA A 251 3.51 -16.90 13.29
C ALA A 251 2.11 -16.94 13.91
N ARG A 252 1.37 -15.82 13.87
CA ARG A 252 -0.02 -15.72 14.33
C ARG A 252 -0.73 -14.50 13.75
N ALA A 253 -2.06 -14.47 13.78
CA ALA A 253 -2.80 -13.23 13.59
C ALA A 253 -2.65 -12.32 14.84
N VAL A 254 -2.46 -11.03 14.60
CA VAL A 254 -2.36 -9.98 15.63
C VAL A 254 -3.49 -8.96 15.55
N TRP A 255 -4.25 -8.98 14.45
CA TRP A 255 -5.49 -8.27 14.26
C TRP A 255 -6.40 -9.07 13.32
N ALA A 256 -7.72 -8.99 13.49
CA ALA A 256 -8.67 -9.65 12.62
C ALA A 256 -10.04 -8.96 12.62
N SER A 257 -10.69 -8.98 11.46
CA SER A 257 -12.13 -8.75 11.24
C SER A 257 -12.76 -10.02 10.63
N PRO A 258 -14.05 -10.04 10.30
CA PRO A 258 -14.66 -11.25 9.71
C PRO A 258 -14.05 -11.72 8.38
N SER A 259 -13.51 -10.81 7.57
CA SER A 259 -12.95 -11.12 6.23
C SER A 259 -11.46 -10.83 6.09
N ASP A 260 -10.88 -10.09 7.04
CA ASP A 260 -9.52 -9.57 6.93
C ASP A 260 -8.72 -9.90 8.18
N SER A 261 -7.41 -10.05 8.00
CA SER A 261 -6.51 -10.27 9.13
C SER A 261 -5.14 -9.64 8.87
N LEU A 262 -4.44 -9.34 9.96
CA LEU A 262 -3.01 -9.04 9.96
C LEU A 262 -2.28 -10.23 10.59
N VAL A 263 -1.56 -10.96 9.76
CA VAL A 263 -0.66 -12.04 10.23
C VAL A 263 0.74 -11.46 10.43
N LEU A 264 1.32 -11.78 11.58
CA LEU A 264 2.71 -11.47 11.94
C LEU A 264 3.49 -12.76 12.05
N ALA A 265 4.71 -12.78 11.50
CA ALA A 265 5.67 -13.84 11.69
C ALA A 265 7.03 -13.27 12.11
N VAL A 266 7.71 -13.95 13.04
CA VAL A 266 9.05 -13.62 13.56
C VAL A 266 10.02 -14.70 13.14
N LYS A 267 11.18 -14.29 12.61
CA LYS A 267 12.24 -15.20 12.20
C LYS A 267 13.17 -15.58 13.36
#